data_f8dfd9338942986155a375bab882aa0f
#
_entry.id   f8dfd9338942986155a375bab882aa0f
#
_cell.length_a   1.000
_cell.length_b   1.000
_cell.length_c   1.000
_cell.angle_alpha   90.00
_cell.angle_beta   90.00
_cell.angle_gamma   90.00
#
_symmetry.space_group_name_H-M   'P 1'
#
loop_
_entity.id
_entity.type
_entity.pdbx_description
1 polymer ?
#
loop_
_entity_poly.entity_id
_entity_poly.type
_entity_poly.pdbx_seq_one_letter_code
_entity_poly.pdbx_strand_id
1 'polypeptide(L)'
;AAKLAANDTQKLNEKLEIALKKAEDASLAKTRFLNNMSHDIRTPMNVILGYAQLMEEELKEKDLPETKEHLEKLQQSGKLLLSIINNVLDMARIESGRMELDENYCWIEDVRKSLFAVFDEKARKKNIALHYTMNVEHEHVLTDVTKVKEIFVNILSNAIKYTLSGGSVMIN
;
A
#
# COMPACT_ATOMS: atom_id res chain seq x y z
N ALA A 1 -30.25 31.91 -35.37
CA ALA A 1 -29.57 30.62 -35.66
C ALA A 1 -28.03 30.70 -35.46
N ALA A 2 -27.34 31.64 -36.06
CA ALA A 2 -25.86 31.74 -35.96
C ALA A 2 -25.30 31.95 -34.55
N LYS A 3 -25.97 32.77 -33.72
CA LYS A 3 -25.56 33.04 -32.32
C LYS A 3 -25.76 31.85 -31.39
N LEU A 4 -26.74 30.99 -31.66
CA LEU A 4 -26.98 29.74 -30.93
C LEU A 4 -25.89 28.71 -31.27
N ALA A 5 -25.58 28.54 -32.55
CA ALA A 5 -24.51 27.64 -33.01
C ALA A 5 -23.14 28.02 -32.46
N ALA A 6 -22.82 29.33 -32.39
CA ALA A 6 -21.57 29.81 -31.80
C ALA A 6 -21.46 29.48 -30.30
N ASN A 7 -22.56 29.65 -29.54
CA ASN A 7 -22.58 29.32 -28.11
C ASN A 7 -22.46 27.82 -27.85
N ASP A 8 -23.07 26.99 -28.70
CA ASP A 8 -22.97 25.53 -28.59
C ASP A 8 -21.53 25.03 -28.93
N THR A 9 -20.93 25.65 -29.94
CA THR A 9 -19.52 25.34 -30.28
C THR A 9 -18.56 25.73 -29.15
N GLN A 10 -18.79 26.90 -28.53
CA GLN A 10 -17.97 27.33 -27.38
C GLN A 10 -18.08 26.38 -26.19
N LYS A 11 -19.31 25.97 -25.83
CA LYS A 11 -19.54 24.99 -24.75
C LYS A 11 -18.92 23.62 -25.04
N LEU A 12 -18.93 23.22 -26.32
CA LEU A 12 -18.31 21.97 -26.72
C LEU A 12 -16.79 22.03 -26.62
N ASN A 13 -16.17 23.16 -27.01
CA ASN A 13 -14.73 23.40 -26.87
C ASN A 13 -14.30 23.39 -25.40
N GLU A 14 -15.03 24.06 -24.51
CA GLU A 14 -14.75 24.05 -23.06
C GLU A 14 -14.81 22.63 -22.48
N LYS A 15 -15.83 21.83 -22.88
CA LYS A 15 -15.92 20.42 -22.44
C LYS A 15 -14.77 19.58 -22.99
N LEU A 16 -14.35 19.84 -24.23
CA LEU A 16 -13.24 19.12 -24.86
C LEU A 16 -11.92 19.44 -24.14
N GLU A 17 -11.65 20.71 -23.83
CA GLU A 17 -10.46 21.13 -23.08
C GLU A 17 -10.40 20.49 -21.70
N ILE A 18 -11.54 20.45 -20.98
CA ILE A 18 -11.62 19.81 -19.67
C ILE A 18 -11.35 18.31 -19.80
N ALA A 19 -11.94 17.66 -20.80
CA ALA A 19 -11.74 16.22 -21.03
C ALA A 19 -10.27 15.91 -21.42
N LEU A 20 -9.67 16.74 -22.27
CA LEU A 20 -8.28 16.61 -22.69
C LEU A 20 -7.34 16.73 -21.47
N LYS A 21 -7.54 17.78 -20.67
CA LYS A 21 -6.74 17.98 -19.45
C LYS A 21 -6.85 16.82 -18.48
N LYS A 22 -8.06 16.30 -18.26
CA LYS A 22 -8.26 15.11 -17.43
C LYS A 22 -7.54 13.87 -17.99
N ALA A 23 -7.56 13.68 -19.29
CA ALA A 23 -6.86 12.56 -19.94
C ALA A 23 -5.33 12.70 -19.83
N GLU A 24 -4.80 13.92 -20.00
CA GLU A 24 -3.38 14.21 -19.80
C GLU A 24 -2.94 13.99 -18.34
N ASP A 25 -3.70 14.51 -17.38
CA ASP A 25 -3.41 14.33 -15.95
C ASP A 25 -3.44 12.84 -15.56
N ALA A 26 -4.41 12.07 -16.06
CA ALA A 26 -4.49 10.63 -15.84
C ALA A 26 -3.30 9.88 -16.48
N SER A 27 -2.89 10.26 -17.70
CA SER A 27 -1.73 9.69 -18.38
C SER A 27 -0.42 9.97 -17.63
N LEU A 28 -0.24 11.19 -17.13
CA LEU A 28 0.92 11.56 -16.32
C LEU A 28 0.94 10.81 -14.98
N ALA A 29 -0.20 10.69 -14.33
CA ALA A 29 -0.32 9.91 -13.09
C ALA A 29 0.04 8.45 -13.31
N LYS A 30 -0.45 7.84 -14.40
CA LYS A 30 -0.14 6.47 -14.78
C LYS A 30 1.36 6.27 -15.06
N THR A 31 1.98 7.20 -15.75
CA THR A 31 3.43 7.15 -16.05
C THR A 31 4.26 7.26 -14.77
N ARG A 32 3.92 8.18 -13.87
CA ARG A 32 4.58 8.30 -12.55
C ARG A 32 4.41 7.05 -11.72
N PHE A 33 3.22 6.49 -11.70
CA PHE A 33 2.93 5.23 -11.01
C PHE A 33 3.81 4.09 -11.53
N LEU A 34 3.87 3.87 -12.85
CA LEU A 34 4.69 2.83 -13.46
C LEU A 34 6.19 3.02 -13.18
N ASN A 35 6.68 4.26 -13.21
CA ASN A 35 8.08 4.56 -12.90
C ASN A 35 8.41 4.26 -11.43
N ASN A 36 7.55 4.66 -10.50
CA ASN A 36 7.72 4.38 -9.09
C ASN A 36 7.67 2.85 -8.83
N MET A 37 6.71 2.15 -9.43
CA MET A 37 6.62 0.68 -9.31
C MET A 37 7.85 -0.02 -9.87
N SER A 38 8.40 0.45 -11.00
CA SER A 38 9.64 -0.11 -11.56
C SER A 38 10.82 0.03 -10.59
N HIS A 39 10.93 1.17 -9.91
CA HIS A 39 11.94 1.40 -8.89
C HIS A 39 11.73 0.50 -7.67
N ASP A 40 10.49 0.44 -7.18
CA ASP A 40 10.12 -0.31 -5.96
C ASP A 40 10.25 -1.83 -6.15
N ILE A 41 10.03 -2.33 -7.36
CA ILE A 41 10.28 -3.73 -7.74
C ILE A 41 11.77 -4.01 -7.88
N ARG A 42 12.53 -3.07 -8.47
CA ARG A 42 13.98 -3.26 -8.71
C ARG A 42 14.76 -3.39 -7.40
N THR A 43 14.42 -2.63 -6.37
CA THR A 43 15.13 -2.62 -5.10
C THR A 43 15.13 -4.00 -4.42
N PRO A 44 13.97 -4.63 -4.09
CA PRO A 44 13.96 -5.95 -3.49
C PRO A 44 14.50 -7.04 -4.43
N MET A 45 14.33 -6.89 -5.74
CA MET A 45 14.88 -7.83 -6.72
C MET A 45 16.42 -7.84 -6.69
N ASN A 46 17.05 -6.66 -6.64
CA ASN A 46 18.50 -6.56 -6.54
C ASN A 46 19.02 -7.13 -5.22
N VAL A 47 18.28 -6.99 -4.11
CA VAL A 47 18.60 -7.60 -2.82
C VAL A 47 18.50 -9.13 -2.91
N ILE A 48 17.45 -9.66 -3.52
CA ILE A 48 17.29 -11.11 -3.74
C ILE A 48 18.48 -11.67 -4.56
N LEU A 49 18.80 -11.03 -5.67
CA LEU A 49 19.91 -11.45 -6.53
C LEU A 49 21.26 -11.34 -5.83
N GLY A 50 21.51 -10.24 -5.09
CA GLY A 50 22.75 -10.03 -4.35
C GLY A 50 22.98 -11.09 -3.28
N TYR A 51 21.97 -11.39 -2.46
CA TYR A 51 22.10 -12.44 -1.43
C TYR A 51 22.17 -13.84 -2.03
N ALA A 52 21.51 -14.11 -3.16
CA ALA A 52 21.64 -15.38 -3.86
C ALA A 52 23.07 -15.61 -4.32
N GLN A 53 23.75 -14.57 -4.83
CA GLN A 53 25.15 -14.63 -5.24
C GLN A 53 26.08 -14.86 -4.04
N LEU A 54 25.87 -14.14 -2.93
CA LEU A 54 26.67 -14.33 -1.69
C LEU A 54 26.52 -15.75 -1.15
N MET A 55 25.31 -16.29 -1.11
CA MET A 55 25.07 -17.68 -0.68
C MET A 55 25.76 -18.69 -1.61
N GLU A 56 25.80 -18.43 -2.92
CA GLU A 56 26.53 -19.29 -3.85
C GLU A 56 28.03 -19.29 -3.57
N GLU A 57 28.61 -18.13 -3.21
CA GLU A 57 30.03 -18.01 -2.84
C GLU A 57 30.32 -18.71 -1.51
N GLU A 58 29.50 -18.52 -0.48
CA GLU A 58 29.61 -19.18 0.82
C GLU A 58 29.54 -20.71 0.73
N LEU A 59 28.65 -21.22 -0.11
CA LEU A 59 28.56 -22.67 -0.37
C LEU A 59 29.84 -23.23 -1.00
N LYS A 60 30.54 -22.44 -1.81
CA LYS A 60 31.84 -22.83 -2.37
C LYS A 60 32.94 -22.90 -1.33
N GLU A 61 32.92 -21.98 -0.35
CA GLU A 61 33.92 -21.87 0.70
C GLU A 61 33.59 -22.70 1.96
N LYS A 62 32.42 -23.34 2.02
CA LYS A 62 31.89 -24.06 3.20
C LYS A 62 31.71 -23.22 4.46
N ASP A 63 31.57 -21.92 4.32
CA ASP A 63 31.29 -21.01 5.43
C ASP A 63 29.76 -20.86 5.60
N LEU A 64 29.22 -21.66 6.53
CA LEU A 64 27.78 -21.82 6.76
C LEU A 64 27.12 -20.80 7.72
N PRO A 65 27.81 -20.10 8.64
CA PRO A 65 27.18 -19.23 9.64
C PRO A 65 26.41 -18.04 9.05
N GLU A 66 26.90 -17.44 7.98
CA GLU A 66 26.29 -16.25 7.35
C GLU A 66 25.11 -16.61 6.43
N THR A 67 25.06 -17.83 5.95
CA THR A 67 24.00 -18.31 5.01
C THR A 67 22.60 -18.11 5.56
N LYS A 68 22.42 -18.27 6.87
CA LYS A 68 21.11 -18.07 7.52
C LYS A 68 20.67 -16.60 7.47
N GLU A 69 21.57 -15.66 7.74
CA GLU A 69 21.26 -14.23 7.66
C GLU A 69 20.94 -13.81 6.22
N HIS A 70 21.69 -14.30 5.25
CA HIS A 70 21.42 -14.07 3.83
C HIS A 70 20.07 -14.63 3.40
N LEU A 71 19.71 -15.84 3.87
CA LEU A 71 18.40 -16.45 3.61
C LEU A 71 17.25 -15.61 4.21
N GLU A 72 17.39 -15.08 5.42
CA GLU A 72 16.40 -14.23 6.04
C GLU A 72 16.19 -12.93 5.22
N LYS A 73 17.26 -12.30 4.74
CA LYS A 73 17.20 -11.11 3.89
C LYS A 73 16.57 -11.40 2.53
N LEU A 74 16.85 -12.56 1.92
CA LEU A 74 16.18 -13.02 0.71
C LEU A 74 14.68 -13.18 0.90
N GLN A 75 14.27 -13.85 1.98
CA GLN A 75 12.86 -14.06 2.30
C GLN A 75 12.14 -12.73 2.53
N GLN A 76 12.76 -11.80 3.25
CA GLN A 76 12.22 -10.47 3.52
C GLN A 76 12.02 -9.68 2.23
N SER A 77 13.02 -9.69 1.34
CA SER A 77 12.95 -9.02 0.05
C SER A 77 11.91 -9.65 -0.89
N GLY A 78 11.79 -10.98 -0.86
CA GLY A 78 10.75 -11.69 -1.60
C GLY A 78 9.33 -11.35 -1.13
N LYS A 79 9.11 -11.25 0.19
CA LYS A 79 7.83 -10.81 0.77
C LYS A 79 7.49 -9.38 0.37
N LEU A 80 8.48 -8.48 0.38
CA LEU A 80 8.30 -7.11 -0.07
C LEU A 80 7.90 -7.05 -1.55
N LEU A 81 8.60 -7.80 -2.41
CA LEU A 81 8.28 -7.86 -3.83
C LEU A 81 6.87 -8.38 -4.10
N LEU A 82 6.43 -9.43 -3.41
CA LEU A 82 5.07 -9.94 -3.51
C LEU A 82 4.04 -8.90 -3.08
N SER A 83 4.31 -8.14 -2.01
CA SER A 83 3.42 -7.06 -1.57
C SER A 83 3.29 -5.97 -2.65
N ILE A 84 4.38 -5.57 -3.28
CA ILE A 84 4.37 -4.58 -4.37
C ILE A 84 3.56 -5.10 -5.57
N ILE A 85 3.79 -6.34 -5.98
CA ILE A 85 3.04 -6.95 -7.09
C ILE A 85 1.54 -6.99 -6.78
N ASN A 86 1.15 -7.39 -5.58
CA ASN A 86 -0.26 -7.43 -5.18
C ASN A 86 -0.89 -6.03 -5.20
N ASN A 87 -0.18 -5.00 -4.72
CA ASN A 87 -0.65 -3.61 -4.80
C ASN A 87 -0.87 -3.15 -6.24
N VAL A 88 0.01 -3.54 -7.18
CA VAL A 88 -0.14 -3.22 -8.61
C VAL A 88 -1.36 -3.93 -9.20
N LEU A 89 -1.56 -5.21 -8.85
CA LEU A 89 -2.72 -5.98 -9.32
C LEU A 89 -4.03 -5.43 -8.75
N ASP A 90 -4.06 -5.06 -7.48
CA ASP A 90 -5.24 -4.45 -6.85
C ASP A 90 -5.56 -3.10 -7.51
N MET A 91 -4.55 -2.27 -7.79
CA MET A 91 -4.74 -1.02 -8.52
C MET A 91 -5.34 -1.25 -9.91
N ALA A 92 -4.83 -2.24 -10.65
CA ALA A 92 -5.36 -2.59 -11.97
C ALA A 92 -6.81 -3.10 -11.90
N ARG A 93 -7.18 -3.84 -10.84
CA ARG A 93 -8.56 -4.30 -10.62
C ARG A 93 -9.49 -3.13 -10.29
N ILE A 94 -9.04 -2.18 -9.48
CA ILE A 94 -9.79 -0.96 -9.15
C ILE A 94 -10.02 -0.14 -10.42
N GLU A 95 -8.96 0.15 -11.20
CA GLU A 95 -9.07 0.94 -12.44
C GLU A 95 -10.00 0.30 -13.48
N SER A 96 -10.02 -1.03 -13.55
CA SER A 96 -10.90 -1.75 -14.48
C SER A 96 -12.33 -1.97 -13.95
N GLY A 97 -12.63 -1.54 -12.72
CA GLY A 97 -13.92 -1.78 -12.07
C GLY A 97 -14.21 -3.26 -11.76
N ARG A 98 -13.18 -4.10 -11.72
CA ARG A 98 -13.26 -5.55 -11.48
C ARG A 98 -12.88 -5.96 -10.07
N MET A 99 -12.73 -4.99 -9.17
CA MET A 99 -12.48 -5.31 -7.77
C MET A 99 -13.76 -5.83 -7.13
N GLU A 100 -13.72 -7.07 -6.71
CA GLU A 100 -14.78 -7.72 -5.93
C GLU A 100 -14.40 -7.66 -4.45
N LEU A 101 -15.36 -7.32 -3.58
CA LEU A 101 -15.21 -7.32 -2.14
C LEU A 101 -15.86 -8.56 -1.56
N ASP A 102 -15.16 -9.26 -0.67
CA ASP A 102 -15.70 -10.37 0.12
C ASP A 102 -16.33 -9.81 1.40
N GLU A 103 -17.55 -9.28 1.24
CA GLU A 103 -18.27 -8.60 2.32
C GLU A 103 -18.93 -9.61 3.27
N ASN A 104 -18.51 -9.55 4.53
CA ASN A 104 -19.05 -10.36 5.61
C ASN A 104 -19.40 -9.49 6.82
N TYR A 105 -20.41 -9.89 7.59
CA TYR A 105 -20.68 -9.25 8.87
C TYR A 105 -19.56 -9.54 9.87
N CYS A 106 -18.98 -8.52 10.45
CA CYS A 106 -17.95 -8.66 11.46
C CYS A 106 -18.14 -7.69 12.62
N TRP A 107 -17.60 -8.07 13.77
CA TRP A 107 -17.47 -7.17 14.92
C TRP A 107 -16.27 -6.24 14.69
N ILE A 108 -16.52 -4.93 14.71
CA ILE A 108 -15.46 -3.95 14.53
C ILE A 108 -14.40 -4.04 15.63
N GLU A 109 -14.84 -4.41 16.84
CA GLU A 109 -13.94 -4.63 17.97
C GLU A 109 -12.93 -5.77 17.76
N ASP A 110 -13.32 -6.85 17.06
CA ASP A 110 -12.40 -7.94 16.75
C ASP A 110 -11.36 -7.53 15.69
N VAL A 111 -11.77 -6.73 14.72
CA VAL A 111 -10.86 -6.12 13.75
C VAL A 111 -9.86 -5.24 14.50
N ARG A 112 -10.34 -4.36 15.37
CA ARG A 112 -9.53 -3.51 16.23
C ARG A 112 -8.51 -4.32 17.02
N LYS A 113 -8.96 -5.29 17.83
CA LYS A 113 -8.10 -6.12 18.68
C LYS A 113 -6.99 -6.78 17.87
N SER A 114 -7.34 -7.36 16.72
CA SER A 114 -6.36 -8.05 15.86
C SER A 114 -5.29 -7.12 15.31
N LEU A 115 -5.64 -5.87 14.98
CA LEU A 115 -4.70 -4.86 14.50
C LEU A 115 -3.80 -4.33 15.61
N PHE A 116 -4.41 -3.93 16.74
CA PHE A 116 -3.67 -3.27 17.82
C PHE A 116 -2.68 -4.21 18.50
N ALA A 117 -2.98 -5.51 18.64
CA ALA A 117 -2.04 -6.48 19.20
C ALA A 117 -0.68 -6.46 18.50
N VAL A 118 -0.66 -6.25 17.17
CA VAL A 118 0.57 -6.19 16.37
C VAL A 118 1.26 -4.82 16.47
N PHE A 119 0.47 -3.74 16.45
CA PHE A 119 1.02 -2.38 16.40
C PHE A 119 1.44 -1.83 17.76
N ASP A 120 0.82 -2.27 18.86
CA ASP A 120 1.24 -1.91 20.23
C ASP A 120 2.69 -2.32 20.51
N GLU A 121 3.09 -3.52 20.09
CA GLU A 121 4.48 -3.97 20.24
C GLU A 121 5.45 -3.12 19.40
N LYS A 122 5.08 -2.82 18.14
CA LYS A 122 5.91 -1.99 17.25
C LYS A 122 6.06 -0.56 17.77
N ALA A 123 4.98 0.05 18.24
CA ALA A 123 4.97 1.39 18.81
C ALA A 123 5.83 1.45 20.08
N ARG A 124 5.68 0.46 20.98
CA ARG A 124 6.47 0.35 22.21
C ARG A 124 7.96 0.19 21.92
N LYS A 125 8.35 -0.64 20.94
CA LYS A 125 9.77 -0.79 20.55
C LYS A 125 10.38 0.53 20.06
N LYS A 126 9.57 1.41 19.49
CA LYS A 126 9.99 2.74 19.01
C LYS A 126 9.78 3.85 20.05
N ASN A 127 9.29 3.52 21.25
CA ASN A 127 8.92 4.48 22.30
C ASN A 127 7.87 5.50 21.82
N ILE A 128 6.81 5.02 21.12
CA ILE A 128 5.68 5.83 20.64
C ILE A 128 4.45 5.46 21.47
N ALA A 129 3.73 6.48 21.98
CA ALA A 129 2.45 6.30 22.63
C ALA A 129 1.36 6.09 21.56
N LEU A 130 0.73 4.91 21.59
CA LEU A 130 -0.39 4.59 20.69
C LEU A 130 -1.71 4.71 21.47
N HIS A 131 -2.55 5.65 21.05
CA HIS A 131 -3.87 5.89 21.63
C HIS A 131 -4.94 5.56 20.61
N TYR A 132 -6.02 4.97 21.07
CA TYR A 132 -7.20 4.76 20.23
C TYR A 132 -8.47 5.06 21.01
N THR A 133 -9.41 5.67 20.34
CA THR A 133 -10.79 5.85 20.81
C THR A 133 -11.70 5.29 19.73
N MET A 134 -12.75 4.62 20.15
CA MET A 134 -13.75 4.10 19.24
C MET A 134 -15.12 4.55 19.73
N ASN A 135 -15.81 5.28 18.89
CA ASN A 135 -17.20 5.71 19.12
C ASN A 135 -18.00 5.30 17.87
N VAL A 136 -18.62 4.15 17.90
CA VAL A 136 -19.37 3.59 16.77
C VAL A 136 -20.83 3.42 17.18
N GLU A 137 -21.74 3.79 16.29
CA GLU A 137 -23.19 3.58 16.49
C GLU A 137 -23.58 2.10 16.38
N HIS A 138 -22.85 1.37 15.56
CA HIS A 138 -23.09 -0.06 15.32
C HIS A 138 -21.81 -0.87 15.52
N GLU A 139 -21.91 -1.89 16.35
CA GLU A 139 -20.77 -2.76 16.63
C GLU A 139 -20.51 -3.79 15.52
N HIS A 140 -21.53 -4.09 14.71
CA HIS A 140 -21.44 -4.96 13.55
C HIS A 140 -21.47 -4.15 12.27
N VAL A 141 -20.55 -4.48 11.38
CA VAL A 141 -20.45 -3.85 10.05
C VAL A 141 -20.36 -4.93 8.97
N LEU A 142 -20.99 -4.67 7.82
CA LEU A 142 -20.83 -5.47 6.62
C LEU A 142 -19.64 -4.93 5.84
N THR A 143 -18.57 -5.70 5.75
CA THR A 143 -17.35 -5.25 5.06
C THR A 143 -16.44 -6.41 4.70
N ASP A 144 -15.48 -6.15 3.81
CA ASP A 144 -14.34 -7.03 3.59
C ASP A 144 -13.27 -6.76 4.67
N VAL A 145 -13.24 -7.64 5.67
CA VAL A 145 -12.33 -7.54 6.83
C VAL A 145 -10.87 -7.54 6.41
N THR A 146 -10.52 -8.26 5.35
CA THR A 146 -9.15 -8.35 4.83
C THR A 146 -8.73 -6.99 4.26
N LYS A 147 -9.57 -6.39 3.45
CA LYS A 147 -9.29 -5.06 2.87
C LYS A 147 -9.28 -3.95 3.92
N VAL A 148 -10.18 -4.00 4.89
CA VAL A 148 -10.15 -3.07 6.03
C VAL A 148 -8.84 -3.20 6.81
N LYS A 149 -8.41 -4.43 7.12
CA LYS A 149 -7.12 -4.66 7.79
C LYS A 149 -5.94 -4.16 6.97
N GLU A 150 -5.91 -4.38 5.65
CA GLU A 150 -4.86 -3.86 4.75
C GLU A 150 -4.76 -2.33 4.82
N ILE A 151 -5.90 -1.62 4.80
CA ILE A 151 -5.95 -0.15 4.92
C ILE A 151 -5.33 0.29 6.25
N PHE A 152 -5.79 -0.27 7.37
CA PHE A 152 -5.29 0.10 8.69
C PHE A 152 -3.80 -0.26 8.87
N VAL A 153 -3.36 -1.42 8.37
CA VAL A 153 -1.95 -1.82 8.40
C VAL A 153 -1.08 -0.80 7.67
N ASN A 154 -1.50 -0.32 6.51
CA ASN A 154 -0.78 0.67 5.73
C ASN A 154 -0.71 2.02 6.47
N ILE A 155 -1.85 2.50 6.99
CA ILE A 155 -1.92 3.78 7.71
C ILE A 155 -1.10 3.72 9.01
N LEU A 156 -1.28 2.68 9.83
CA LEU A 156 -0.59 2.53 11.12
C LEU A 156 0.91 2.32 10.96
N SER A 157 1.31 1.51 9.96
CA SER A 157 2.73 1.33 9.64
C SER A 157 3.39 2.65 9.27
N ASN A 158 2.73 3.47 8.46
CA ASN A 158 3.21 4.79 8.07
C ASN A 158 3.23 5.74 9.28
N ALA A 159 2.16 5.79 10.07
CA ALA A 159 2.10 6.63 11.26
C ALA A 159 3.25 6.33 12.22
N ILE A 160 3.47 5.05 12.56
CA ILE A 160 4.57 4.65 13.44
C ILE A 160 5.94 4.89 12.79
N LYS A 161 6.06 4.65 11.48
CA LYS A 161 7.33 4.85 10.76
C LYS A 161 7.79 6.31 10.81
N TYR A 162 6.88 7.25 10.59
CA TYR A 162 7.21 8.68 10.48
C TYR A 162 7.10 9.46 11.79
N THR A 163 6.49 8.90 12.82
CA THR A 163 6.49 9.52 14.17
C THR A 163 7.85 9.33 14.81
N LEU A 164 8.41 10.40 15.37
CA LEU A 164 9.68 10.37 16.11
C LEU A 164 9.53 9.59 17.41
N SER A 165 10.64 9.04 17.92
CA SER A 165 10.67 8.40 19.23
C SER A 165 10.24 9.40 20.32
N GLY A 166 9.39 8.95 21.24
CA GLY A 166 8.75 9.81 22.26
C GLY A 166 7.47 10.53 21.79
N GLY A 167 7.10 10.38 20.51
CA GLY A 167 5.87 10.94 19.96
C GLY A 167 4.64 10.11 20.28
N SER A 168 3.48 10.53 19.74
CA SER A 168 2.21 9.83 19.88
C SER A 168 1.50 9.66 18.55
N VAL A 169 0.73 8.57 18.44
CA VAL A 169 -0.20 8.29 17.34
C VAL A 169 -1.57 8.11 17.94
N MET A 170 -2.55 8.86 17.43
CA MET A 170 -3.95 8.80 17.88
C MET A 170 -4.84 8.34 16.73
N ILE A 171 -5.74 7.42 17.03
CA ILE A 171 -6.72 6.84 16.10
C ILE A 171 -8.10 7.02 16.71
N ASN A 172 -8.98 7.70 15.97
CA ASN A 172 -10.36 7.98 16.37
C ASN A 172 -11.33 7.33 15.39
#